data_d947c8a3a742022574510d12121a05b3
#
_entry.id   d947c8a3a742022574510d12121a05b3
#
_cell.length_a   1.000
_cell.length_b   1.000
_cell.length_c   1.000
_cell.angle_alpha   90.00
_cell.angle_beta   90.00
_cell.angle_gamma   90.00
#
_symmetry.space_group_name_H-M   'P 1'
#
loop_
_entity.id
_entity.type
_entity.pdbx_description
1 polymer ?
#
loop_
_entity_poly.entity_id
_entity_poly.type
_entity_poly.pdbx_seq_one_letter_code
_entity_poly.pdbx_strand_id
1 'polypeptide(L)'
;MDLSVVIPCLNESETIATCIEKAKKEIQKLNISAEIIVSDNGSTDGSIQISERMGAKVFPCLEKGYGSAVINGINNSQGKYILIADADDSYNFEDLPIFYNKINEGYDLVQGCRMPSGGGKIEKGAMPISHRIIGNPMFSFLGKIFYSLPFNDVYCGMKILRKNFFKNANFFSKGMVFCLEILIKSKVLNAKVSEVPITLFKDGRKNAKSHLKTISDGLKTLKFVLICCPKWLYFFPSLFFFLTVPMTYLVLDRLSSFEMFEIVSVNIVLFFLSFQFFMLGLFASLRAKQLGLYNGKWLSTFFNIFNLKFAFFISAFLIIGSILMQLTGVQIFTGEINFIFLNFLIFFSINLIANSLVISLLSLDK
;
A
#
# COMPACT_ATOMS: atom_id res chain seq x y z
N MET A 1 -0.29 -2.79 31.90
CA MET A 1 0.49 -1.65 31.35
C MET A 1 -0.34 -0.93 30.33
N ASP A 2 -0.44 0.40 30.47
CA ASP A 2 -1.34 1.20 29.61
C ASP A 2 -0.70 1.57 28.29
N LEU A 3 0.58 1.97 28.31
CA LEU A 3 1.27 2.49 27.16
C LEU A 3 2.66 1.85 27.00
N SER A 4 3.06 1.56 25.75
CA SER A 4 4.45 1.35 25.36
C SER A 4 4.85 2.44 24.36
N VAL A 5 5.92 3.17 24.63
CA VAL A 5 6.54 4.09 23.68
C VAL A 5 7.61 3.32 22.93
N VAL A 6 7.44 3.15 21.63
CA VAL A 6 8.35 2.43 20.74
C VAL A 6 9.14 3.42 19.90
N ILE A 7 10.45 3.40 20.05
CA ILE A 7 11.40 4.30 19.37
C ILE A 7 12.31 3.43 18.48
N PRO A 8 12.09 3.40 17.15
CA PRO A 8 13.04 2.78 16.22
C PRO A 8 14.34 3.57 16.22
N CYS A 9 15.48 2.89 16.37
CA CYS A 9 16.80 3.53 16.54
C CYS A 9 17.82 2.95 15.57
N LEU A 10 18.61 3.83 14.94
CA LEU A 10 19.81 3.48 14.18
C LEU A 10 20.79 4.65 14.20
N ASN A 11 21.86 4.55 15.02
CA ASN A 11 22.89 5.58 15.17
C ASN A 11 22.31 6.97 15.56
N GLU A 12 21.65 7.03 16.70
CA GLU A 12 20.97 8.21 17.24
C GLU A 12 21.55 8.63 18.61
N SER A 13 22.85 8.41 18.84
CA SER A 13 23.51 8.71 20.12
C SER A 13 23.40 10.16 20.53
N GLU A 14 23.24 11.11 19.58
CA GLU A 14 23.13 12.55 19.84
C GLU A 14 21.75 12.95 20.39
N THR A 15 20.68 12.16 20.10
CA THR A 15 19.29 12.58 20.30
C THR A 15 18.47 11.64 21.18
N ILE A 16 18.82 10.35 21.20
CA ILE A 16 18.00 9.32 21.88
C ILE A 16 17.80 9.59 23.37
N ALA A 17 18.80 10.13 24.09
CA ALA A 17 18.67 10.47 25.51
C ALA A 17 17.58 11.52 25.72
N THR A 18 17.56 12.57 24.90
CA THR A 18 16.56 13.64 24.95
C THR A 18 15.16 13.11 24.66
N CYS A 19 15.02 12.23 23.65
CA CYS A 19 13.74 11.58 23.33
C CYS A 19 13.19 10.76 24.50
N ILE A 20 14.04 9.94 25.13
CA ILE A 20 13.65 9.11 26.29
C ILE A 20 13.27 9.99 27.47
N GLU A 21 14.02 11.05 27.77
CA GLU A 21 13.75 11.96 28.87
C GLU A 21 12.41 12.68 28.70
N LYS A 22 12.17 13.26 27.52
CA LYS A 22 10.88 13.90 27.17
C LYS A 22 9.72 12.91 27.32
N ALA A 23 9.84 11.69 26.80
CA ALA A 23 8.81 10.67 26.92
C ALA A 23 8.52 10.31 28.38
N LYS A 24 9.56 10.11 29.22
CA LYS A 24 9.39 9.84 30.66
C LYS A 24 8.65 10.95 31.38
N LYS A 25 9.00 12.20 31.12
CA LYS A 25 8.38 13.36 31.72
C LYS A 25 6.87 13.41 31.44
N GLU A 26 6.47 13.15 30.21
CA GLU A 26 5.05 13.16 29.84
C GLU A 26 4.28 11.93 30.38
N ILE A 27 4.92 10.75 30.43
CA ILE A 27 4.36 9.57 31.08
C ILE A 27 4.09 9.84 32.58
N GLN A 28 5.04 10.49 33.26
CA GLN A 28 4.85 10.87 34.68
C GLN A 28 3.72 11.88 34.87
N LYS A 29 3.61 12.88 34.01
CA LYS A 29 2.49 13.86 34.06
C LYS A 29 1.12 13.21 33.85
N LEU A 30 1.04 12.21 32.98
CA LEU A 30 -0.20 11.45 32.73
C LEU A 30 -0.53 10.46 33.86
N ASN A 31 0.40 10.20 34.76
CA ASN A 31 0.26 9.23 35.85
C ASN A 31 -0.26 7.85 35.38
N ILE A 32 0.35 7.33 34.29
CA ILE A 32 -0.01 6.04 33.67
C ILE A 32 1.10 5.01 33.80
N SER A 33 0.72 3.73 33.75
CA SER A 33 1.67 2.62 33.69
C SER A 33 2.25 2.49 32.29
N ALA A 34 3.54 2.80 32.10
CA ALA A 34 4.15 2.77 30.78
C ALA A 34 5.59 2.23 30.79
N GLU A 35 6.05 1.84 29.60
CA GLU A 35 7.42 1.46 29.31
C GLU A 35 7.93 2.21 28.05
N ILE A 36 9.25 2.37 27.96
CA ILE A 36 9.93 2.87 26.78
C ILE A 36 10.75 1.74 26.20
N ILE A 37 10.54 1.47 24.91
CA ILE A 37 11.21 0.43 24.15
C ILE A 37 12.01 1.10 23.03
N VAL A 38 13.30 0.86 23.00
CA VAL A 38 14.17 1.21 21.88
C VAL A 38 14.40 -0.04 21.04
N SER A 39 13.95 -0.02 19.80
CA SER A 39 14.18 -1.11 18.85
C SER A 39 15.38 -0.76 17.98
N ASP A 40 16.53 -1.32 18.32
CA ASP A 40 17.81 -1.00 17.70
C ASP A 40 18.03 -1.77 16.40
N ASN A 41 18.19 -1.08 15.29
CA ASN A 41 18.40 -1.66 13.96
C ASN A 41 19.88 -1.83 13.58
N GLY A 42 20.74 -1.96 14.59
CA GLY A 42 22.18 -2.24 14.50
C GLY A 42 23.03 -0.99 14.57
N SER A 43 22.85 -0.20 15.61
CA SER A 43 23.67 0.98 15.93
C SER A 43 25.09 0.60 16.36
N THR A 44 26.03 1.48 16.02
CA THR A 44 27.46 1.33 16.33
C THR A 44 28.06 2.54 17.06
N ASP A 45 27.23 3.54 17.37
CA ASP A 45 27.63 4.86 17.88
C ASP A 45 27.40 5.06 19.40
N GLY A 46 27.01 4.00 20.12
CA GLY A 46 26.69 4.09 21.55
C GLY A 46 25.22 4.36 21.88
N SER A 47 24.33 4.42 20.89
CA SER A 47 22.88 4.60 21.10
C SER A 47 22.29 3.58 22.06
N ILE A 48 22.71 2.32 21.97
CA ILE A 48 22.27 1.21 22.83
C ILE A 48 22.56 1.50 24.29
N GLN A 49 23.84 1.76 24.60
CA GLN A 49 24.32 2.02 25.99
C GLN A 49 23.66 3.26 26.58
N ILE A 50 23.45 4.30 25.78
CA ILE A 50 22.73 5.50 26.20
C ILE A 50 21.29 5.18 26.55
N SER A 51 20.60 4.43 25.70
CA SER A 51 19.19 4.05 25.91
C SER A 51 18.99 3.22 27.20
N GLU A 52 19.87 2.24 27.44
CA GLU A 52 19.86 1.40 28.65
C GLU A 52 20.12 2.24 29.92
N ARG A 53 21.12 3.13 29.89
CA ARG A 53 21.40 4.07 31.00
C ARG A 53 20.21 4.99 31.29
N MET A 54 19.51 5.39 30.26
CA MET A 54 18.27 6.16 30.39
C MET A 54 17.09 5.32 30.84
N GLY A 55 17.26 4.00 31.11
CA GLY A 55 16.24 3.08 31.62
C GLY A 55 15.17 2.69 30.59
N ALA A 56 15.48 2.77 29.31
CA ALA A 56 14.68 2.16 28.26
C ALA A 56 15.02 0.66 28.11
N LYS A 57 14.04 -0.14 27.69
CA LYS A 57 14.28 -1.53 27.30
C LYS A 57 14.77 -1.55 25.86
N VAL A 58 15.96 -2.09 25.62
CA VAL A 58 16.53 -2.17 24.27
C VAL A 58 16.36 -3.57 23.70
N PHE A 59 15.80 -3.65 22.48
CA PHE A 59 15.65 -4.90 21.76
C PHE A 59 16.36 -4.80 20.40
N PRO A 60 17.31 -5.70 20.11
CA PRO A 60 17.98 -5.72 18.82
C PRO A 60 17.01 -6.19 17.73
N CYS A 61 17.03 -5.50 16.60
CA CYS A 61 16.31 -5.85 15.38
C CYS A 61 17.31 -6.25 14.29
N LEU A 62 17.43 -7.54 14.01
CA LEU A 62 18.39 -8.07 13.03
C LEU A 62 18.00 -7.69 11.60
N GLU A 63 16.70 -7.64 11.34
CA GLU A 63 16.18 -7.29 10.03
C GLU A 63 16.24 -5.78 9.80
N LYS A 64 17.00 -5.36 8.76
CA LYS A 64 17.21 -3.93 8.47
C LYS A 64 15.96 -3.27 7.91
N GLY A 65 15.70 -2.06 8.38
CA GLY A 65 14.66 -1.16 7.89
C GLY A 65 13.77 -0.58 8.98
N TYR A 66 13.22 0.60 8.71
CA TYR A 66 12.35 1.35 9.63
C TYR A 66 11.15 0.51 10.10
N GLY A 67 10.40 -0.07 9.13
CA GLY A 67 9.25 -0.91 9.45
C GLY A 67 9.62 -2.14 10.29
N SER A 68 10.76 -2.80 9.99
CA SER A 68 11.26 -3.92 10.78
C SER A 68 11.53 -3.51 12.21
N ALA A 69 12.19 -2.36 12.43
CA ALA A 69 12.46 -1.85 13.77
C ALA A 69 11.17 -1.53 14.53
N VAL A 70 10.20 -0.89 13.89
CA VAL A 70 8.89 -0.61 14.50
C VAL A 70 8.15 -1.90 14.87
N ILE A 71 8.05 -2.85 13.93
CA ILE A 71 7.39 -4.14 14.15
C ILE A 71 8.06 -4.91 15.30
N ASN A 72 9.39 -4.97 15.32
CA ASN A 72 10.14 -5.60 16.40
C ASN A 72 9.87 -4.96 17.77
N GLY A 73 9.88 -3.63 17.84
CA GLY A 73 9.57 -2.91 19.09
C GLY A 73 8.14 -3.17 19.58
N ILE A 74 7.16 -3.18 18.68
CA ILE A 74 5.76 -3.47 19.04
C ILE A 74 5.59 -4.93 19.51
N ASN A 75 6.24 -5.88 18.86
CA ASN A 75 6.18 -7.29 19.26
C ASN A 75 6.72 -7.52 20.69
N ASN A 76 7.74 -6.76 21.08
CA ASN A 76 8.33 -6.82 22.41
C ASN A 76 7.63 -5.91 23.45
N SER A 77 6.61 -5.16 23.06
CA SER A 77 5.86 -4.27 23.96
C SER A 77 4.81 -5.00 24.79
N GLN A 78 4.42 -4.42 25.93
CA GLN A 78 3.39 -4.93 26.83
C GLN A 78 2.17 -4.02 26.97
N GLY A 79 2.28 -2.78 26.52
CA GLY A 79 1.22 -1.77 26.63
C GLY A 79 -0.03 -2.11 25.83
N LYS A 80 -1.17 -1.69 26.35
CA LYS A 80 -2.47 -1.73 25.68
C LYS A 80 -2.44 -0.84 24.42
N TYR A 81 -1.79 0.32 24.55
CA TYR A 81 -1.56 1.29 23.49
C TYR A 81 -0.07 1.35 23.15
N ILE A 82 0.25 1.63 21.91
CA ILE A 82 1.61 1.74 21.42
C ILE A 82 1.76 3.12 20.77
N LEU A 83 2.61 3.98 21.34
CA LEU A 83 3.05 5.20 20.68
C LEU A 83 4.34 4.90 19.92
N ILE A 84 4.39 5.26 18.66
CA ILE A 84 5.59 5.22 17.82
C ILE A 84 6.06 6.66 17.62
N ALA A 85 7.35 6.92 17.81
CA ALA A 85 7.98 8.19 17.48
C ALA A 85 9.46 7.97 17.14
N ASP A 86 10.00 8.80 16.26
CA ASP A 86 11.38 8.66 15.79
C ASP A 86 12.39 9.12 16.85
N ALA A 87 13.63 8.64 16.75
CA ALA A 87 14.71 8.87 17.73
C ALA A 87 15.50 10.16 17.49
N ASP A 88 15.21 10.92 16.42
CA ASP A 88 15.97 12.08 15.96
C ASP A 88 15.54 13.43 16.56
N ASP A 89 14.67 13.38 17.57
CA ASP A 89 14.09 14.55 18.26
C ASP A 89 13.32 15.53 17.34
N SER A 90 12.93 15.09 16.13
CA SER A 90 12.11 15.90 15.22
C SER A 90 10.63 15.94 15.63
N TYR A 91 10.17 14.98 16.43
CA TYR A 91 8.85 14.96 17.04
C TYR A 91 8.90 15.38 18.51
N ASN A 92 7.96 16.24 18.91
CA ASN A 92 7.87 16.63 20.31
C ASN A 92 7.11 15.59 21.11
N PHE A 93 7.78 14.90 22.03
CA PHE A 93 7.10 13.95 22.93
C PHE A 93 6.12 14.63 23.91
N GLU A 94 6.16 15.97 24.04
CA GLU A 94 5.13 16.73 24.77
C GLU A 94 3.74 16.62 24.12
N ASP A 95 3.65 16.21 22.87
CA ASP A 95 2.39 15.91 22.20
C ASP A 95 1.79 14.53 22.61
N LEU A 96 2.53 13.68 23.36
CA LEU A 96 2.07 12.36 23.83
C LEU A 96 0.69 12.42 24.52
N PRO A 97 0.37 13.38 25.41
CA PRO A 97 -0.95 13.48 26.02
C PRO A 97 -2.09 13.64 25.01
N ILE A 98 -1.87 14.37 23.91
CA ILE A 98 -2.87 14.58 22.86
C ILE A 98 -3.20 13.23 22.20
N PHE A 99 -2.19 12.44 21.86
CA PHE A 99 -2.38 11.10 21.30
C PHE A 99 -3.03 10.14 22.29
N TYR A 100 -2.59 10.14 23.56
CA TYR A 100 -3.11 9.27 24.58
C TYR A 100 -4.58 9.55 24.92
N ASN A 101 -4.95 10.80 25.02
CA ASN A 101 -6.35 11.20 25.23
C ASN A 101 -7.22 10.81 24.04
N LYS A 102 -6.69 11.05 22.83
CA LYS A 102 -7.43 10.75 21.59
C LYS A 102 -7.67 9.25 21.41
N ILE A 103 -6.68 8.38 21.68
CA ILE A 103 -6.85 6.92 21.55
C ILE A 103 -7.86 6.39 22.60
N ASN A 104 -7.97 7.03 23.77
CA ASN A 104 -8.92 6.66 24.79
C ASN A 104 -10.38 7.00 24.43
N GLU A 105 -10.63 7.90 23.47
CA GLU A 105 -11.96 8.15 22.88
C GLU A 105 -12.49 6.95 22.08
N GLY A 106 -11.75 5.84 22.01
CA GLY A 106 -12.17 4.61 21.34
C GLY A 106 -11.64 4.45 19.93
N TYR A 107 -10.62 5.21 19.52
CA TYR A 107 -9.92 5.00 18.25
C TYR A 107 -8.99 3.80 18.31
N ASP A 108 -8.74 3.17 17.16
CA ASP A 108 -7.80 2.08 17.00
C ASP A 108 -6.42 2.55 16.54
N LEU A 109 -6.39 3.68 15.79
CA LEU A 109 -5.19 4.34 15.31
C LEU A 109 -5.41 5.86 15.32
N VAL A 110 -4.45 6.60 15.89
CA VAL A 110 -4.38 8.06 15.80
C VAL A 110 -3.05 8.44 15.17
N GLN A 111 -3.12 9.09 14.02
CA GLN A 111 -1.99 9.53 13.21
C GLN A 111 -1.67 10.97 13.52
N GLY A 112 -0.38 11.32 13.66
CA GLY A 112 0.04 12.72 13.68
C GLY A 112 -0.06 13.35 12.29
N CYS A 113 -0.35 14.64 12.23
CA CYS A 113 -0.35 15.41 11.00
C CYS A 113 0.57 16.61 11.13
N ARG A 114 1.63 16.64 10.32
CA ARG A 114 2.57 17.77 10.23
C ARG A 114 2.14 18.78 9.17
N MET A 115 1.27 18.35 8.26
CA MET A 115 0.90 19.15 7.09
C MET A 115 -0.12 20.24 7.46
N PRO A 116 0.02 21.45 6.89
CA PRO A 116 -0.94 22.55 7.14
C PRO A 116 -2.38 22.21 6.75
N SER A 117 -2.56 21.33 5.74
CA SER A 117 -3.89 20.85 5.33
C SER A 117 -4.65 20.08 6.42
N GLY A 118 -3.97 19.55 7.44
CA GLY A 118 -4.56 18.91 8.61
C GLY A 118 -4.32 19.69 9.91
N GLY A 119 -3.99 20.97 9.82
CA GLY A 119 -3.75 21.84 10.98
C GLY A 119 -2.35 21.74 11.60
N GLY A 120 -1.46 20.92 11.06
CA GLY A 120 -0.10 20.75 11.54
C GLY A 120 0.84 21.88 11.14
N LYS A 121 2.04 21.88 11.72
CA LYS A 121 3.06 22.89 11.48
C LYS A 121 4.42 22.22 11.18
N ILE A 122 5.17 22.79 10.24
CA ILE A 122 6.53 22.39 9.91
C ILE A 122 7.43 23.60 10.15
N GLU A 123 8.36 23.48 11.07
CA GLU A 123 9.34 24.54 11.33
C GLU A 123 10.26 24.75 10.13
N LYS A 124 10.85 25.94 10.07
CA LYS A 124 11.78 26.31 9.00
C LYS A 124 13.00 25.38 9.03
N GLY A 125 13.23 24.65 7.93
CA GLY A 125 14.35 23.72 7.80
C GLY A 125 14.10 22.31 8.37
N ALA A 126 12.93 22.03 8.96
CA ALA A 126 12.59 20.72 9.52
C ALA A 126 12.28 19.67 8.44
N MET A 127 11.88 20.09 7.25
CA MET A 127 11.58 19.21 6.13
C MET A 127 12.09 19.81 4.82
N PRO A 128 12.71 19.00 3.93
CA PRO A 128 13.06 19.43 2.58
C PRO A 128 11.84 19.97 1.81
N ILE A 129 12.03 21.03 1.02
CA ILE A 129 10.94 21.67 0.27
C ILE A 129 10.24 20.66 -0.67
N SER A 130 11.01 19.79 -1.33
CA SER A 130 10.47 18.74 -2.19
C SER A 130 9.52 17.79 -1.46
N HIS A 131 9.82 17.40 -0.22
CA HIS A 131 8.94 16.57 0.61
C HIS A 131 7.70 17.34 1.07
N ARG A 132 7.86 18.62 1.41
CA ARG A 132 6.78 19.46 1.92
C ARG A 132 5.76 19.78 0.86
N ILE A 133 6.18 20.10 -0.38
CA ILE A 133 5.31 20.61 -1.45
C ILE A 133 4.87 19.49 -2.39
N ILE A 134 5.71 18.49 -2.67
CA ILE A 134 5.44 17.45 -3.67
C ILE A 134 5.25 16.09 -3.00
N GLY A 135 6.26 15.57 -2.30
CA GLY A 135 6.27 14.18 -1.86
C GLY A 135 5.12 13.81 -0.94
N ASN A 136 5.01 14.46 0.23
CA ASN A 136 3.97 14.15 1.19
C ASN A 136 2.55 14.48 0.69
N PRO A 137 2.28 15.64 0.06
CA PRO A 137 0.97 15.91 -0.53
C PRO A 137 0.58 14.92 -1.62
N MET A 138 1.49 14.55 -2.51
CA MET A 138 1.25 13.58 -3.58
C MET A 138 0.83 12.22 -3.01
N PHE A 139 1.60 11.66 -2.06
CA PHE A 139 1.27 10.36 -1.48
C PHE A 139 0.00 10.40 -0.64
N SER A 140 -0.28 11.50 0.07
CA SER A 140 -1.55 11.69 0.78
C SER A 140 -2.73 11.76 -0.19
N PHE A 141 -2.58 12.45 -1.31
CA PHE A 141 -3.57 12.52 -2.38
C PHE A 141 -3.82 11.14 -3.01
N LEU A 142 -2.75 10.40 -3.36
CA LEU A 142 -2.87 9.03 -3.87
C LEU A 142 -3.55 8.09 -2.85
N GLY A 143 -3.22 8.25 -1.57
CA GLY A 143 -3.88 7.51 -0.48
C GLY A 143 -5.39 7.80 -0.41
N LYS A 144 -5.79 9.07 -0.55
CA LYS A 144 -7.20 9.47 -0.58
C LYS A 144 -7.94 8.89 -1.78
N ILE A 145 -7.39 9.03 -2.99
CA ILE A 145 -8.05 8.57 -4.23
C ILE A 145 -8.09 7.03 -4.29
N PHE A 146 -6.97 6.37 -4.06
CA PHE A 146 -6.85 4.95 -4.32
C PHE A 146 -7.41 4.07 -3.21
N TYR A 147 -7.28 4.54 -1.94
CA TYR A 147 -7.67 3.76 -0.78
C TYR A 147 -8.75 4.42 0.08
N SER A 148 -9.20 5.62 -0.29
CA SER A 148 -10.16 6.43 0.50
C SER A 148 -9.66 6.64 1.93
N LEU A 149 -8.37 6.95 2.10
CA LEU A 149 -7.77 7.22 3.40
C LEU A 149 -8.17 8.62 3.89
N PRO A 150 -8.59 8.79 5.15
CA PRO A 150 -9.00 10.10 5.69
C PRO A 150 -7.82 10.91 6.23
N PHE A 151 -6.58 10.70 5.74
CA PHE A 151 -5.38 11.31 6.29
C PHE A 151 -4.80 12.38 5.37
N ASN A 152 -4.28 13.46 5.98
CA ASN A 152 -3.58 14.54 5.29
C ASN A 152 -2.06 14.34 5.29
N ASP A 153 -1.53 13.52 6.20
CA ASP A 153 -0.09 13.20 6.29
C ASP A 153 0.15 11.71 6.47
N VAL A 154 0.28 11.00 5.34
CA VAL A 154 0.49 9.54 5.34
C VAL A 154 1.88 9.10 5.81
N TYR A 155 2.86 10.01 5.82
CA TYR A 155 4.24 9.72 6.21
C TYR A 155 4.63 10.20 7.61
N CYS A 156 3.70 10.71 8.41
CA CYS A 156 4.03 11.09 9.77
C CYS A 156 4.53 9.88 10.56
N GLY A 157 5.73 9.99 11.18
CA GLY A 157 6.32 8.94 12.00
C GLY A 157 5.56 8.78 13.32
N MET A 158 5.13 9.89 13.94
CA MET A 158 4.45 9.85 15.24
C MET A 158 3.00 9.42 15.12
N LYS A 159 2.65 8.34 15.80
CA LYS A 159 1.31 7.76 15.84
C LYS A 159 1.10 6.88 17.06
N ILE A 160 -0.16 6.76 17.51
CA ILE A 160 -0.54 5.83 18.57
C ILE A 160 -1.58 4.85 18.05
N LEU A 161 -1.48 3.59 18.47
CA LEU A 161 -2.38 2.54 18.05
C LEU A 161 -2.71 1.56 19.18
N ARG A 162 -3.84 0.87 19.04
CA ARG A 162 -4.18 -0.27 19.93
C ARG A 162 -3.34 -1.49 19.56
N LYS A 163 -2.78 -2.17 20.56
CA LYS A 163 -1.99 -3.39 20.32
C LYS A 163 -2.80 -4.48 19.62
N ASN A 164 -4.09 -4.60 19.91
CA ASN A 164 -4.96 -5.57 19.24
C ASN A 164 -5.15 -5.25 17.74
N PHE A 165 -5.25 -3.97 17.38
CA PHE A 165 -5.28 -3.59 15.97
C PHE A 165 -3.99 -4.04 15.24
N PHE A 166 -2.83 -3.82 15.86
CA PHE A 166 -1.55 -4.24 15.30
C PHE A 166 -1.49 -5.76 15.06
N LYS A 167 -1.88 -6.55 16.05
CA LYS A 167 -1.89 -8.03 15.94
C LYS A 167 -2.77 -8.53 14.81
N ASN A 168 -3.94 -7.91 14.61
CA ASN A 168 -4.89 -8.31 13.57
C ASN A 168 -4.47 -7.88 12.17
N ALA A 169 -3.62 -6.86 12.06
CA ALA A 169 -3.24 -6.29 10.77
C ALA A 169 -2.14 -7.07 10.04
N ASN A 170 -1.32 -7.87 10.76
CA ASN A 170 -0.24 -8.69 10.20
C ASN A 170 0.67 -7.92 9.22
N PHE A 171 1.46 -6.99 9.74
CA PHE A 171 2.35 -6.13 8.96
C PHE A 171 3.55 -6.87 8.40
N PHE A 172 4.00 -6.46 7.18
CA PHE A 172 5.11 -7.11 6.48
C PHE A 172 6.13 -6.15 5.87
N SER A 173 5.82 -4.85 5.76
CA SER A 173 6.72 -3.88 5.14
C SER A 173 7.91 -3.56 6.04
N LYS A 174 9.11 -3.84 5.53
CA LYS A 174 10.38 -3.68 6.29
C LYS A 174 10.90 -2.24 6.33
N GLY A 175 10.61 -1.44 5.28
CA GLY A 175 11.09 -0.06 5.11
C GLY A 175 10.03 1.00 5.37
N MET A 176 10.24 2.20 4.78
CA MET A 176 9.33 3.35 4.90
C MET A 176 7.91 3.11 4.37
N VAL A 177 7.70 2.11 3.51
CA VAL A 177 6.38 1.68 3.05
C VAL A 177 5.45 1.32 4.22
N PHE A 178 6.00 0.91 5.36
CA PHE A 178 5.25 0.64 6.59
C PHE A 178 4.32 1.80 7.00
N CYS A 179 4.76 3.05 6.81
CA CYS A 179 3.94 4.21 7.13
C CYS A 179 2.61 4.25 6.37
N LEU A 180 2.61 3.80 5.11
CA LEU A 180 1.41 3.72 4.29
C LEU A 180 0.66 2.40 4.51
N GLU A 181 1.37 1.30 4.70
CA GLU A 181 0.77 -0.01 4.96
C GLU A 181 -0.16 0.03 6.18
N ILE A 182 0.27 0.65 7.28
CA ILE A 182 -0.53 0.75 8.51
C ILE A 182 -1.85 1.50 8.27
N LEU A 183 -1.84 2.55 7.44
CA LEU A 183 -3.02 3.33 7.11
C LEU A 183 -3.96 2.55 6.17
N ILE A 184 -3.44 1.86 5.16
CA ILE A 184 -4.24 1.02 4.27
C ILE A 184 -4.90 -0.11 5.06
N LYS A 185 -4.14 -0.81 5.91
CA LYS A 185 -4.68 -1.89 6.75
C LYS A 185 -5.71 -1.39 7.75
N SER A 186 -5.57 -0.18 8.28
CA SER A 186 -6.61 0.40 9.13
C SER A 186 -7.95 0.54 8.39
N LYS A 187 -7.91 0.93 7.10
CA LYS A 187 -9.11 1.00 6.26
C LYS A 187 -9.69 -0.38 5.94
N VAL A 188 -8.85 -1.34 5.60
CA VAL A 188 -9.29 -2.72 5.27
C VAL A 188 -9.94 -3.42 6.46
N LEU A 189 -9.41 -3.17 7.66
CA LEU A 189 -9.94 -3.73 8.92
C LEU A 189 -11.11 -2.91 9.50
N ASN A 190 -11.56 -1.85 8.82
CA ASN A 190 -12.57 -0.91 9.31
C ASN A 190 -12.23 -0.34 10.71
N ALA A 191 -10.95 -0.12 10.98
CA ALA A 191 -10.50 0.47 12.22
C ALA A 191 -11.01 1.91 12.37
N LYS A 192 -11.34 2.30 13.59
CA LYS A 192 -11.72 3.68 13.91
C LYS A 192 -10.45 4.52 13.99
N VAL A 193 -10.29 5.48 13.06
CA VAL A 193 -9.06 6.27 12.91
C VAL A 193 -9.30 7.75 13.12
N SER A 194 -8.26 8.45 13.57
CA SER A 194 -8.24 9.91 13.71
C SER A 194 -6.87 10.47 13.31
N GLU A 195 -6.82 11.76 13.03
CA GLU A 195 -5.58 12.51 12.81
C GLU A 195 -5.51 13.66 13.83
N VAL A 196 -4.34 13.94 14.37
CA VAL A 196 -4.11 15.06 15.29
C VAL A 196 -3.01 15.97 14.75
N PRO A 197 -3.19 17.29 14.78
CA PRO A 197 -2.17 18.24 14.34
C PRO A 197 -0.98 18.24 15.30
N ILE A 198 0.24 18.20 14.75
CA ILE A 198 1.49 18.29 15.49
C ILE A 198 2.45 19.24 14.79
N THR A 199 3.51 19.64 15.52
CA THR A 199 4.60 20.42 14.96
C THR A 199 5.78 19.50 14.67
N LEU A 200 6.33 19.57 13.45
CA LEU A 200 7.61 18.96 13.11
C LEU A 200 8.73 19.96 13.37
N PHE A 201 9.65 19.59 14.23
CA PHE A 201 10.85 20.37 14.57
C PHE A 201 12.04 19.96 13.70
N LYS A 202 13.06 20.79 13.69
CA LYS A 202 14.31 20.44 13.05
C LYS A 202 14.94 19.24 13.76
N ASP A 203 15.47 18.31 12.99
CA ASP A 203 16.25 17.16 13.45
C ASP A 203 17.35 17.62 14.45
N GLY A 204 17.40 16.99 15.60
CA GLY A 204 18.34 17.32 16.68
C GLY A 204 19.77 16.84 16.45
N ARG A 205 20.01 16.03 15.40
CA ARG A 205 21.34 15.54 15.05
C ARG A 205 22.25 16.71 14.57
N LYS A 206 23.47 16.72 15.02
CA LYS A 206 24.48 17.76 14.62
C LYS A 206 25.37 17.24 13.50
N ASN A 207 25.81 15.99 13.59
CA ASN A 207 26.84 15.40 12.73
C ASN A 207 26.31 14.24 11.88
N ALA A 208 25.22 13.56 12.28
CA ALA A 208 24.67 12.44 11.58
C ALA A 208 23.76 12.89 10.41
N LYS A 209 23.84 12.18 9.29
CA LYS A 209 22.97 12.40 8.14
C LYS A 209 21.64 11.65 8.30
N SER A 210 20.57 12.22 7.74
CA SER A 210 19.27 11.52 7.67
C SER A 210 19.40 10.18 6.95
N HIS A 211 18.77 9.14 7.51
CA HIS A 211 18.75 7.80 6.92
C HIS A 211 17.74 7.66 5.76
N LEU A 212 16.92 8.69 5.49
CA LEU A 212 15.94 8.69 4.42
C LEU A 212 16.60 8.76 3.03
N LYS A 213 16.31 7.74 2.21
CA LYS A 213 16.70 7.70 0.79
C LYS A 213 15.52 8.18 -0.07
N THR A 214 15.33 9.50 -0.13
CA THR A 214 14.14 10.16 -0.72
C THR A 214 13.63 9.54 -2.01
N ILE A 215 14.48 9.39 -3.03
CA ILE A 215 14.08 8.87 -4.36
C ILE A 215 13.77 7.37 -4.27
N SER A 216 14.67 6.59 -3.68
CA SER A 216 14.49 5.13 -3.58
C SER A 216 13.26 4.75 -2.76
N ASP A 217 13.05 5.41 -1.62
CA ASP A 217 11.90 5.12 -0.75
C ASP A 217 10.59 5.63 -1.36
N GLY A 218 10.64 6.78 -2.05
CA GLY A 218 9.51 7.29 -2.82
C GLY A 218 9.09 6.34 -3.95
N LEU A 219 10.04 5.83 -4.74
CA LEU A 219 9.76 4.86 -5.81
C LEU A 219 9.20 3.53 -5.27
N LYS A 220 9.74 3.04 -4.14
CA LYS A 220 9.20 1.82 -3.49
C LYS A 220 7.76 2.03 -3.03
N THR A 221 7.47 3.19 -2.44
CA THR A 221 6.10 3.50 -2.01
C THR A 221 5.17 3.69 -3.20
N LEU A 222 5.59 4.38 -4.25
CA LEU A 222 4.79 4.52 -5.48
C LEU A 222 4.49 3.15 -6.09
N LYS A 223 5.50 2.29 -6.23
CA LYS A 223 5.32 0.91 -6.69
C LYS A 223 4.32 0.15 -5.82
N PHE A 224 4.42 0.26 -4.49
CA PHE A 224 3.50 -0.38 -3.56
C PHE A 224 2.07 0.12 -3.76
N VAL A 225 1.86 1.44 -3.85
CA VAL A 225 0.55 2.06 -4.09
C VAL A 225 -0.07 1.55 -5.38
N LEU A 226 0.68 1.56 -6.48
CA LEU A 226 0.17 1.18 -7.80
C LEU A 226 -0.16 -0.31 -7.87
N ILE A 227 0.74 -1.18 -7.41
CA ILE A 227 0.53 -2.64 -7.47
C ILE A 227 -0.65 -3.07 -6.59
N CYS A 228 -0.81 -2.46 -5.43
CA CYS A 228 -1.85 -2.83 -4.48
C CYS A 228 -3.19 -2.11 -4.71
N CYS A 229 -3.32 -1.30 -5.78
CA CYS A 229 -4.56 -0.59 -6.13
C CYS A 229 -5.18 -1.11 -7.44
N PRO A 230 -5.79 -2.31 -7.45
CA PRO A 230 -6.30 -2.94 -8.67
C PRO A 230 -7.40 -2.14 -9.36
N LYS A 231 -8.23 -1.42 -8.58
CA LYS A 231 -9.40 -0.69 -9.09
C LYS A 231 -9.02 0.37 -10.12
N TRP A 232 -8.04 1.22 -9.81
CA TRP A 232 -7.71 2.38 -10.64
C TRP A 232 -6.68 2.08 -11.71
N LEU A 233 -5.70 1.23 -11.38
CA LEU A 233 -4.60 0.96 -12.31
C LEU A 233 -4.96 -0.08 -13.38
N TYR A 234 -5.87 -0.99 -13.07
CA TYR A 234 -6.18 -2.11 -13.95
C TYR A 234 -7.65 -2.14 -14.38
N PHE A 235 -8.62 -2.13 -13.46
CA PHE A 235 -10.03 -2.25 -13.84
C PHE A 235 -10.57 -1.01 -14.56
N PHE A 236 -10.12 0.18 -14.21
CA PHE A 236 -10.53 1.40 -14.91
C PHE A 236 -10.03 1.42 -16.37
N PRO A 237 -8.72 1.21 -16.68
CA PRO A 237 -8.27 1.06 -18.06
C PRO A 237 -8.95 -0.09 -18.81
N SER A 238 -9.17 -1.24 -18.15
CA SER A 238 -9.91 -2.35 -18.75
C SER A 238 -11.30 -1.90 -19.23
N LEU A 239 -12.07 -1.27 -18.35
CA LEU A 239 -13.39 -0.74 -18.70
C LEU A 239 -13.32 0.32 -19.80
N PHE A 240 -12.32 1.21 -19.74
CA PHE A 240 -12.12 2.23 -20.77
C PHE A 240 -11.90 1.59 -22.14
N PHE A 241 -10.96 0.67 -22.28
CA PHE A 241 -10.72 -0.02 -23.56
C PHE A 241 -11.94 -0.84 -24.00
N PHE A 242 -12.65 -1.48 -23.09
CA PHE A 242 -13.88 -2.21 -23.42
C PHE A 242 -14.96 -1.30 -24.02
N LEU A 243 -15.17 -0.12 -23.43
CA LEU A 243 -16.16 0.84 -23.90
C LEU A 243 -15.76 1.53 -25.22
N THR A 244 -14.45 1.60 -25.54
CA THR A 244 -13.99 2.16 -26.82
C THR A 244 -14.27 1.23 -28.01
N VAL A 245 -14.42 -0.09 -27.82
CA VAL A 245 -14.73 -1.06 -28.87
C VAL A 245 -16.00 -0.66 -29.67
N PRO A 246 -17.19 -0.49 -29.07
CA PRO A 246 -18.36 -0.07 -29.84
C PRO A 246 -18.25 1.37 -30.38
N MET A 247 -17.55 2.27 -29.67
CA MET A 247 -17.37 3.64 -30.13
C MET A 247 -16.49 3.73 -31.39
N THR A 248 -15.39 2.98 -31.44
CA THR A 248 -14.52 2.94 -32.63
C THR A 248 -15.27 2.38 -33.83
N TYR A 249 -16.08 1.33 -33.65
CA TYR A 249 -16.92 0.81 -34.71
C TYR A 249 -17.84 1.91 -35.27
N LEU A 250 -18.62 2.59 -34.42
CA LEU A 250 -19.57 3.63 -34.82
C LEU A 250 -18.90 4.85 -35.48
N VAL A 251 -17.70 5.21 -35.06
CA VAL A 251 -16.97 6.38 -35.62
C VAL A 251 -16.30 6.02 -36.94
N LEU A 252 -15.57 4.90 -36.99
CA LEU A 252 -14.83 4.51 -38.19
C LEU A 252 -15.74 4.08 -39.34
N ASP A 253 -16.87 3.45 -39.06
CA ASP A 253 -17.90 3.10 -40.04
C ASP A 253 -18.49 4.34 -40.75
N ARG A 254 -18.55 5.49 -40.05
CA ARG A 254 -19.00 6.77 -40.63
C ARG A 254 -17.93 7.52 -41.42
N LEU A 255 -16.67 7.22 -41.15
CA LEU A 255 -15.55 7.77 -41.86
C LEU A 255 -15.27 6.87 -43.09
N SER A 256 -15.90 7.13 -44.23
CA SER A 256 -15.85 6.33 -45.49
C SER A 256 -14.44 5.97 -46.02
N SER A 257 -13.38 6.35 -45.30
CA SER A 257 -11.97 6.07 -45.61
C SER A 257 -11.42 4.78 -45.00
N PHE A 258 -12.20 4.11 -44.07
CA PHE A 258 -11.76 2.89 -43.43
C PHE A 258 -12.48 1.67 -43.97
N GLU A 259 -11.71 0.63 -44.31
CA GLU A 259 -12.28 -0.66 -44.67
C GLU A 259 -12.73 -1.46 -43.43
N MET A 260 -13.74 -2.31 -43.60
CA MET A 260 -14.25 -3.17 -42.50
C MET A 260 -13.15 -3.99 -41.84
N PHE A 261 -12.15 -4.40 -42.60
CA PHE A 261 -10.97 -5.11 -42.13
C PHE A 261 -10.17 -4.32 -41.05
N GLU A 262 -9.92 -3.02 -41.31
CA GLU A 262 -9.20 -2.14 -40.40
C GLU A 262 -9.98 -1.90 -39.11
N ILE A 263 -11.30 -1.68 -39.26
CA ILE A 263 -12.21 -1.51 -38.10
C ILE A 263 -12.20 -2.72 -37.19
N VAL A 264 -12.34 -3.92 -37.75
CA VAL A 264 -12.33 -5.18 -36.99
C VAL A 264 -10.97 -5.40 -36.32
N SER A 265 -9.88 -5.14 -37.02
CA SER A 265 -8.53 -5.30 -36.50
C SER A 265 -8.26 -4.42 -35.27
N VAL A 266 -8.63 -3.13 -35.34
CA VAL A 266 -8.53 -2.19 -34.21
C VAL A 266 -9.37 -2.66 -33.03
N ASN A 267 -10.60 -3.10 -33.26
CA ASN A 267 -11.49 -3.58 -32.21
C ASN A 267 -10.97 -4.85 -31.52
N ILE A 268 -10.36 -5.76 -32.25
CA ILE A 268 -9.68 -6.94 -31.69
C ILE A 268 -8.56 -6.53 -30.72
N VAL A 269 -7.74 -5.57 -31.12
CA VAL A 269 -6.64 -5.05 -30.28
C VAL A 269 -7.18 -4.38 -29.01
N LEU A 270 -8.20 -3.53 -29.13
CA LEU A 270 -8.81 -2.85 -27.99
C LEU A 270 -9.46 -3.84 -27.01
N PHE A 271 -10.18 -4.83 -27.53
CA PHE A 271 -10.77 -5.89 -26.69
C PHE A 271 -9.68 -6.70 -25.97
N PHE A 272 -8.60 -7.05 -26.66
CA PHE A 272 -7.50 -7.79 -26.07
C PHE A 272 -6.79 -6.97 -24.98
N LEU A 273 -6.54 -5.69 -25.19
CA LEU A 273 -6.01 -4.79 -24.17
C LEU A 273 -6.94 -4.72 -22.95
N SER A 274 -8.25 -4.56 -23.17
CA SER A 274 -9.25 -4.60 -22.11
C SER A 274 -9.14 -5.88 -21.28
N PHE A 275 -9.10 -7.03 -21.95
CA PHE A 275 -8.98 -8.32 -21.30
C PHE A 275 -7.67 -8.45 -20.50
N GLN A 276 -6.52 -8.03 -21.04
CA GLN A 276 -5.25 -8.09 -20.32
C GLN A 276 -5.24 -7.22 -19.08
N PHE A 277 -5.75 -5.99 -19.17
CA PHE A 277 -5.89 -5.12 -17.98
C PHE A 277 -6.82 -5.73 -16.94
N PHE A 278 -7.90 -6.37 -17.36
CA PHE A 278 -8.81 -7.07 -16.44
C PHE A 278 -8.10 -8.21 -15.70
N MET A 279 -7.36 -9.06 -16.42
CA MET A 279 -6.61 -10.17 -15.84
C MET A 279 -5.51 -9.70 -14.88
N LEU A 280 -4.77 -8.64 -15.24
CA LEU A 280 -3.80 -8.00 -14.35
C LEU A 280 -4.48 -7.45 -13.08
N GLY A 281 -5.68 -6.89 -13.22
CA GLY A 281 -6.50 -6.44 -12.09
C GLY A 281 -6.88 -7.57 -11.14
N LEU A 282 -7.24 -8.73 -11.68
CA LEU A 282 -7.51 -9.93 -10.88
C LEU A 282 -6.26 -10.42 -10.14
N PHE A 283 -5.10 -10.48 -10.80
CA PHE A 283 -3.83 -10.87 -10.17
C PHE A 283 -3.45 -9.92 -9.03
N ALA A 284 -3.51 -8.61 -9.29
CA ALA A 284 -3.23 -7.59 -8.29
C ALA A 284 -4.21 -7.66 -7.10
N SER A 285 -5.50 -7.87 -7.37
CA SER A 285 -6.53 -8.01 -6.34
C SER A 285 -6.31 -9.25 -5.47
N LEU A 286 -5.95 -10.38 -6.09
CA LEU A 286 -5.65 -11.61 -5.37
C LEU A 286 -4.43 -11.42 -4.46
N ARG A 287 -3.35 -10.85 -4.99
CA ARG A 287 -2.14 -10.57 -4.22
C ARG A 287 -2.39 -9.56 -3.10
N ALA A 288 -3.12 -8.48 -3.36
CA ALA A 288 -3.49 -7.50 -2.34
C ALA A 288 -4.34 -8.14 -1.22
N LYS A 289 -5.25 -9.07 -1.57
CA LYS A 289 -6.05 -9.82 -0.58
C LYS A 289 -5.17 -10.72 0.30
N GLN A 290 -4.21 -11.46 -0.27
CA GLN A 290 -3.26 -12.29 0.48
C GLN A 290 -2.42 -11.45 1.47
N LEU A 291 -2.03 -10.24 1.08
CA LEU A 291 -1.27 -9.31 1.90
C LEU A 291 -2.13 -8.55 2.94
N GLY A 292 -3.45 -8.78 2.96
CA GLY A 292 -4.36 -8.05 3.84
C GLY A 292 -4.54 -6.56 3.49
N LEU A 293 -4.30 -6.19 2.23
CA LEU A 293 -4.41 -4.82 1.72
C LEU A 293 -5.71 -4.56 0.94
N TYR A 294 -6.51 -5.61 0.74
CA TYR A 294 -7.76 -5.54 0.01
C TYR A 294 -8.80 -6.52 0.56
N ASN A 295 -10.01 -6.05 0.77
CA ASN A 295 -11.15 -6.88 1.24
C ASN A 295 -12.17 -7.08 0.13
N GLY A 296 -11.76 -7.73 -0.95
CA GLY A 296 -12.64 -8.03 -2.08
C GLY A 296 -13.45 -9.31 -1.87
N LYS A 297 -14.62 -9.21 -1.23
CA LYS A 297 -15.53 -10.37 -1.06
C LYS A 297 -15.97 -10.97 -2.42
N TRP A 298 -16.15 -10.13 -3.43
CA TRP A 298 -16.56 -10.55 -4.78
C TRP A 298 -15.53 -11.46 -5.48
N LEU A 299 -14.21 -11.35 -5.12
CA LEU A 299 -13.17 -12.19 -5.70
C LEU A 299 -13.42 -13.70 -5.45
N SER A 300 -13.85 -14.07 -4.25
CA SER A 300 -14.14 -15.48 -3.95
C SER A 300 -15.29 -15.99 -4.79
N THR A 301 -16.36 -15.21 -4.92
CA THR A 301 -17.50 -15.55 -5.78
C THR A 301 -17.09 -15.64 -7.25
N PHE A 302 -16.29 -14.68 -7.73
CA PHE A 302 -15.78 -14.68 -9.09
C PHE A 302 -14.95 -15.94 -9.38
N PHE A 303 -14.00 -16.31 -8.54
CA PHE A 303 -13.13 -17.48 -8.74
C PHE A 303 -13.86 -18.82 -8.53
N ASN A 304 -14.98 -18.85 -7.80
CA ASN A 304 -15.83 -20.04 -7.73
C ASN A 304 -16.52 -20.31 -9.07
N ILE A 305 -16.89 -19.25 -9.80
CA ILE A 305 -17.54 -19.37 -11.12
C ILE A 305 -16.47 -19.54 -12.21
N PHE A 306 -15.51 -18.61 -12.27
CA PHE A 306 -14.44 -18.58 -13.27
C PHE A 306 -13.19 -19.30 -12.75
N ASN A 307 -13.32 -20.60 -12.53
CA ASN A 307 -12.20 -21.46 -12.11
C ASN A 307 -11.45 -22.02 -13.33
N LEU A 308 -10.34 -22.68 -13.07
CA LEU A 308 -9.47 -23.25 -14.10
C LEU A 308 -10.23 -24.23 -15.02
N LYS A 309 -11.14 -25.06 -14.47
CA LYS A 309 -11.95 -26.01 -15.25
C LYS A 309 -12.85 -25.30 -16.25
N PHE A 310 -13.51 -24.20 -15.80
CA PHE A 310 -14.37 -23.38 -16.66
C PHE A 310 -13.56 -22.71 -17.78
N ALA A 311 -12.36 -22.18 -17.47
CA ALA A 311 -11.47 -21.60 -18.46
C ALA A 311 -11.03 -22.63 -19.52
N PHE A 312 -10.65 -23.83 -19.10
CA PHE A 312 -10.31 -24.91 -20.02
C PHE A 312 -11.50 -25.31 -20.90
N PHE A 313 -12.70 -25.47 -20.32
CA PHE A 313 -13.90 -25.83 -21.07
C PHE A 313 -14.25 -24.80 -22.16
N ILE A 314 -14.29 -23.52 -21.79
CA ILE A 314 -14.58 -22.43 -22.76
C ILE A 314 -13.48 -22.37 -23.83
N SER A 315 -12.21 -22.44 -23.41
CA SER A 315 -11.10 -22.38 -24.37
C SER A 315 -11.11 -23.54 -25.36
N ALA A 316 -11.36 -24.77 -24.88
CA ALA A 316 -11.50 -25.94 -25.76
C ALA A 316 -12.67 -25.78 -26.75
N PHE A 317 -13.82 -25.28 -26.28
CA PHE A 317 -14.98 -24.99 -27.12
C PHE A 317 -14.67 -23.96 -28.21
N LEU A 318 -14.01 -22.85 -27.86
CA LEU A 318 -13.65 -21.80 -28.82
C LEU A 318 -12.59 -22.28 -29.82
N ILE A 319 -11.56 -23.02 -29.39
CA ILE A 319 -10.50 -23.56 -30.26
C ILE A 319 -11.12 -24.56 -31.24
N ILE A 320 -11.86 -25.56 -30.75
CA ILE A 320 -12.47 -26.60 -31.59
C ILE A 320 -13.47 -25.97 -32.56
N GLY A 321 -14.32 -25.06 -32.09
CA GLY A 321 -15.28 -24.33 -32.94
C GLY A 321 -14.56 -23.54 -34.05
N SER A 322 -13.50 -22.80 -33.72
CA SER A 322 -12.72 -22.02 -34.69
C SER A 322 -12.06 -22.92 -35.75
N ILE A 323 -11.46 -24.05 -35.33
CA ILE A 323 -10.83 -25.00 -36.26
C ILE A 323 -11.92 -25.65 -37.17
N LEU A 324 -13.03 -26.07 -36.60
CA LEU A 324 -14.13 -26.67 -37.39
C LEU A 324 -14.69 -25.70 -38.44
N MET A 325 -14.89 -24.42 -38.06
CA MET A 325 -15.34 -23.38 -39.01
C MET A 325 -14.32 -23.16 -40.13
N GLN A 326 -13.02 -23.14 -39.82
CA GLN A 326 -11.98 -23.06 -40.84
C GLN A 326 -11.98 -24.25 -41.80
N LEU A 327 -12.13 -25.47 -41.27
CA LEU A 327 -12.13 -26.71 -42.07
C LEU A 327 -13.39 -26.87 -42.92
N THR A 328 -14.55 -26.46 -42.42
CA THR A 328 -15.82 -26.60 -43.11
C THR A 328 -16.16 -25.43 -44.06
N GLY A 329 -15.34 -24.36 -44.03
CA GLY A 329 -15.60 -23.17 -44.82
C GLY A 329 -16.78 -22.33 -44.33
N VAL A 330 -17.33 -22.63 -43.13
CA VAL A 330 -18.38 -21.81 -42.51
C VAL A 330 -17.82 -20.43 -42.16
N GLN A 331 -18.49 -19.39 -42.62
CA GLN A 331 -18.07 -18.01 -42.43
C GLN A 331 -19.04 -17.27 -41.51
N ILE A 332 -18.48 -16.61 -40.46
CA ILE A 332 -19.21 -15.62 -39.65
C ILE A 332 -19.11 -14.25 -40.35
N PHE A 333 -17.93 -13.97 -40.90
CA PHE A 333 -17.61 -12.80 -41.68
C PHE A 333 -17.09 -13.17 -43.07
N THR A 334 -17.07 -12.23 -43.99
CA THR A 334 -16.57 -12.48 -45.37
C THR A 334 -15.05 -12.38 -45.47
N GLY A 335 -14.46 -13.25 -46.29
CA GLY A 335 -13.06 -13.19 -46.69
C GLY A 335 -12.02 -13.19 -45.56
N GLU A 336 -11.07 -12.27 -45.63
CA GLU A 336 -9.93 -12.16 -44.70
C GLU A 336 -10.35 -11.86 -43.25
N ILE A 337 -11.47 -11.15 -43.05
CA ILE A 337 -12.00 -10.82 -41.73
C ILE A 337 -12.34 -12.07 -40.94
N ASN A 338 -12.97 -13.05 -41.62
CA ASN A 338 -13.31 -14.32 -40.99
C ASN A 338 -12.06 -15.08 -40.50
N PHE A 339 -11.02 -15.11 -41.33
CA PHE A 339 -9.75 -15.76 -40.97
C PHE A 339 -9.10 -15.09 -39.74
N ILE A 340 -9.04 -13.75 -39.71
CA ILE A 340 -8.48 -13.01 -38.57
C ILE A 340 -9.29 -13.27 -37.31
N PHE A 341 -10.61 -13.20 -37.39
CA PHE A 341 -11.49 -13.40 -36.22
C PHE A 341 -11.34 -14.81 -35.64
N LEU A 342 -11.29 -15.85 -36.46
CA LEU A 342 -11.14 -17.23 -36.00
C LEU A 342 -9.78 -17.48 -35.36
N ASN A 343 -8.70 -16.93 -35.96
CA ASN A 343 -7.36 -17.00 -35.34
C ASN A 343 -7.28 -16.21 -34.04
N PHE A 344 -7.95 -15.06 -33.94
CA PHE A 344 -8.09 -14.32 -32.69
C PHE A 344 -8.75 -15.16 -31.59
N LEU A 345 -9.82 -15.89 -31.88
CA LEU A 345 -10.47 -16.78 -30.90
C LEU A 345 -9.53 -17.85 -30.37
N ILE A 346 -8.70 -18.44 -31.24
CA ILE A 346 -7.67 -19.42 -30.82
C ILE A 346 -6.67 -18.76 -29.91
N PHE A 347 -6.09 -17.62 -30.30
CA PHE A 347 -5.13 -16.86 -29.51
C PHE A 347 -5.70 -16.41 -28.17
N PHE A 348 -6.94 -15.90 -28.15
CA PHE A 348 -7.65 -15.51 -26.93
C PHE A 348 -7.83 -16.70 -25.97
N SER A 349 -8.18 -17.86 -26.51
CA SER A 349 -8.37 -19.10 -25.75
C SER A 349 -7.08 -19.55 -25.06
N ILE A 350 -5.96 -19.55 -25.77
CA ILE A 350 -4.63 -19.87 -25.20
C ILE A 350 -4.30 -18.88 -24.07
N ASN A 351 -4.55 -17.60 -24.28
CA ASN A 351 -4.35 -16.57 -23.28
C ASN A 351 -5.24 -16.75 -22.04
N LEU A 352 -6.48 -17.14 -22.23
CA LEU A 352 -7.43 -17.42 -21.14
C LEU A 352 -6.93 -18.57 -20.27
N ILE A 353 -6.44 -19.66 -20.86
CA ILE A 353 -5.83 -20.77 -20.13
C ILE A 353 -4.60 -20.31 -19.36
N ALA A 354 -3.66 -19.62 -20.02
CA ALA A 354 -2.44 -19.14 -19.39
C ALA A 354 -2.71 -18.25 -18.18
N ASN A 355 -3.60 -17.27 -18.32
CA ASN A 355 -3.98 -16.39 -17.21
C ASN A 355 -4.68 -17.15 -16.08
N SER A 356 -5.52 -18.13 -16.40
CA SER A 356 -6.23 -18.96 -15.40
C SER A 356 -5.27 -19.87 -14.63
N LEU A 357 -4.22 -20.37 -15.26
CA LEU A 357 -3.13 -21.11 -14.60
C LEU A 357 -2.38 -20.21 -13.61
N VAL A 358 -2.03 -18.98 -14.00
CA VAL A 358 -1.36 -18.03 -13.10
C VAL A 358 -2.24 -17.70 -11.89
N ILE A 359 -3.55 -17.50 -12.08
CA ILE A 359 -4.50 -17.29 -10.97
C ILE A 359 -4.51 -18.51 -10.04
N SER A 360 -4.59 -19.72 -10.62
CA SER A 360 -4.59 -20.96 -9.85
C SER A 360 -3.32 -21.10 -9.01
N LEU A 361 -2.15 -20.85 -9.60
CA LEU A 361 -0.87 -20.86 -8.88
C LEU A 361 -0.85 -19.86 -7.73
N LEU A 362 -1.27 -18.61 -7.96
CA LEU A 362 -1.35 -17.58 -6.92
C LEU A 362 -2.34 -17.93 -5.79
N SER A 363 -3.33 -18.78 -6.06
CA SER A 363 -4.30 -19.21 -5.06
C SER A 363 -3.85 -20.39 -4.21
N LEU A 364 -2.78 -21.09 -4.60
CA LEU A 364 -2.21 -22.23 -3.86
C LEU A 364 -1.36 -21.82 -2.65
N ASP A 365 -0.90 -20.56 -2.59
CA ASP A 365 -0.11 -20.01 -1.48
C ASP A 365 -0.98 -19.69 -0.23
N LYS A 366 -1.85 -20.64 0.17
CA LYS A 366 -2.65 -20.58 1.40
C LYS A 366 -2.18 -21.56 2.43
#